data_9b87d3df2df40895abb2c56d0989cafc
#
_entry.id   9b87d3df2df40895abb2c56d0989cafc
#
_cell.length_a   1.000
_cell.length_b   1.000
_cell.length_c   1.000
_cell.angle_alpha   90.00
_cell.angle_beta   90.00
_cell.angle_gamma   90.00
#
_symmetry.space_group_name_H-M   'P 1'
#
loop_
_entity.id
_entity.type
_entity.pdbx_description
1 polymer ?
#
loop_
_entity_poly.entity_id
_entity_poly.type
_entity_poly.pdbx_seq_one_letter_code
_entity_poly.pdbx_strand_id
1 'polypeptide(L)'
;MSDGRYDVIIIGSGAGGGTLARHLAPSGKRILILERGGWLPRENENWDSKAVFVDNRYVPKETWYDAKGKAFQPGIHYSVGGATKLY
;
A
#
# COMPACT_ATOMS: atom_id res chain seq x y z
N MET A 1 19.83 0.55 -22.73
CA MET A 1 19.20 -0.71 -22.35
C MET A 1 19.30 -0.94 -20.85
N SER A 2 18.29 -1.51 -20.28
CA SER A 2 18.28 -1.78 -18.84
C SER A 2 19.17 -2.97 -18.51
N ASP A 3 20.03 -2.83 -17.50
CA ASP A 3 20.82 -3.91 -16.94
C ASP A 3 20.16 -4.54 -15.69
N GLY A 4 18.91 -4.16 -15.40
CA GLY A 4 18.17 -4.63 -14.23
C GLY A 4 18.50 -3.92 -12.94
N ARG A 5 19.33 -2.89 -12.97
CA ARG A 5 19.70 -2.13 -11.78
C ARG A 5 18.78 -0.93 -11.57
N TYR A 6 18.57 -0.58 -10.33
CA TYR A 6 17.81 0.59 -9.92
C TYR A 6 18.63 1.42 -8.96
N ASP A 7 18.49 2.73 -9.07
CA ASP A 7 19.17 3.66 -8.16
C ASP A 7 18.46 3.73 -6.82
N VAL A 8 17.13 3.60 -6.83
CA VAL A 8 16.29 3.68 -5.64
C VAL A 8 15.23 2.58 -5.69
N ILE A 9 15.03 1.90 -4.57
CA ILE A 9 13.96 0.94 -4.40
C ILE A 9 13.07 1.43 -3.27
N ILE A 10 11.78 1.64 -3.57
CA ILE A 10 10.80 2.11 -2.58
C ILE A 10 9.89 0.94 -2.24
N ILE A 11 9.77 0.65 -0.95
CA ILE A 11 8.88 -0.42 -0.47
C ILE A 11 7.55 0.23 -0.08
N GLY A 12 6.51 -0.11 -0.83
CA GLY A 12 5.18 0.43 -0.62
C GLY A 12 4.86 1.62 -1.49
N SER A 13 3.66 1.65 -2.05
CA SER A 13 3.17 2.72 -2.94
C SER A 13 2.12 3.61 -2.28
N GLY A 14 2.09 3.65 -0.95
CA GLY A 14 1.20 4.52 -0.21
C GLY A 14 1.60 5.99 -0.30
N ALA A 15 1.03 6.82 0.58
CA ALA A 15 1.27 8.27 0.56
C ALA A 15 2.75 8.62 0.66
N GLY A 16 3.50 7.95 1.55
CA GLY A 16 4.94 8.21 1.71
C GLY A 16 5.76 7.79 0.51
N GLY A 17 5.59 6.54 0.07
CA GLY A 17 6.35 6.01 -1.06
C GLY A 17 6.03 6.71 -2.37
N GLY A 18 4.75 6.99 -2.61
CA GLY A 18 4.31 7.71 -3.80
C GLY A 18 4.84 9.14 -3.84
N THR A 19 4.82 9.83 -2.72
CA THR A 19 5.34 11.20 -2.61
C THR A 19 6.85 11.23 -2.87
N LEU A 20 7.58 10.28 -2.29
CA LEU A 20 9.02 10.17 -2.51
C LEU A 20 9.34 9.93 -3.99
N ALA A 21 8.62 9.01 -4.62
CA ALA A 21 8.81 8.71 -6.04
C ALA A 21 8.56 9.95 -6.91
N ARG A 22 7.52 10.71 -6.61
CA ARG A 22 7.21 11.93 -7.34
C ARG A 22 8.34 12.96 -7.24
N HIS A 23 8.90 13.13 -6.05
CA HIS A 23 9.98 14.08 -5.85
C HIS A 23 11.30 13.62 -6.47
N LEU A 24 11.52 12.33 -6.57
CA LEU A 24 12.73 11.77 -7.17
C LEU A 24 12.66 11.64 -8.69
N ALA A 25 11.46 11.57 -9.26
CA ALA A 25 11.29 11.35 -10.69
C ALA A 25 12.07 12.33 -11.56
N PRO A 26 12.08 13.65 -11.29
CA PRO A 26 12.82 14.59 -12.11
C PRO A 26 14.34 14.41 -12.07
N SER A 27 14.88 13.64 -11.12
CA SER A 27 16.32 13.43 -11.03
C SER A 27 16.89 12.54 -12.13
N GLY A 28 16.03 11.86 -12.89
CA GLY A 28 16.45 10.88 -13.89
C GLY A 28 16.91 9.56 -13.30
N LYS A 29 16.83 9.38 -11.99
CA LYS A 29 17.19 8.12 -11.34
C LYS A 29 16.19 7.03 -11.71
N ARG A 30 16.68 5.81 -11.78
CA ARG A 30 15.83 4.64 -12.01
C ARG A 30 15.21 4.20 -10.69
N ILE A 31 13.89 4.25 -10.62
CA ILE A 31 13.15 4.00 -9.38
C ILE A 31 12.29 2.75 -9.56
N LEU A 32 12.37 1.84 -8.62
CA LEU A 32 11.49 0.68 -8.53
C LEU A 32 10.62 0.81 -7.30
N ILE A 33 9.31 0.69 -7.46
CA ILE A 33 8.37 0.65 -6.34
C ILE A 33 7.85 -0.77 -6.21
N LEU A 34 8.03 -1.36 -5.04
CA LEU A 34 7.52 -2.68 -4.72
C LEU A 34 6.26 -2.54 -3.87
N GLU A 35 5.16 -3.12 -4.35
CA GLU A 35 3.87 -3.07 -3.67
C GLU A 35 3.32 -4.50 -3.55
N ARG A 36 2.91 -4.90 -2.33
CA ARG A 36 2.38 -6.25 -2.12
C ARG A 36 0.89 -6.37 -2.43
N GLY A 37 0.15 -5.27 -2.50
CA GLY A 37 -1.28 -5.26 -2.82
C GLY A 37 -1.52 -5.16 -4.32
N GLY A 38 -2.76 -5.48 -4.73
CA GLY A 38 -3.20 -5.33 -6.11
C GLY A 38 -3.88 -3.99 -6.35
N TRP A 39 -4.39 -3.83 -7.55
CA TRP A 39 -5.20 -2.67 -7.90
C TRP A 39 -6.55 -2.77 -7.20
N LEU A 40 -7.01 -1.65 -6.62
CA LEU A 40 -8.31 -1.58 -5.98
C LEU A 40 -9.37 -1.53 -7.09
N PRO A 41 -10.35 -2.46 -7.10
CA PRO A 41 -11.39 -2.43 -8.12
C PRO A 41 -12.35 -1.26 -7.90
N ARG A 42 -12.95 -0.78 -8.99
CA ARG A 42 -14.01 0.23 -8.91
C ARG A 42 -15.33 -0.47 -8.62
N GLU A 43 -15.74 -0.43 -7.37
CA GLU A 43 -16.96 -1.07 -6.88
C GLU A 43 -17.77 -0.08 -6.07
N ASN A 44 -19.11 -0.25 -6.08
CA ASN A 44 -19.99 0.62 -5.29
C ASN A 44 -19.67 0.53 -3.80
N GLU A 45 -19.27 -0.63 -3.32
CA GLU A 45 -18.92 -0.86 -1.92
C GLU A 45 -17.75 -0.02 -1.44
N ASN A 46 -16.91 0.47 -2.35
CA ASN A 46 -15.80 1.35 -1.99
C ASN A 46 -16.28 2.72 -1.49
N TRP A 47 -17.51 3.09 -1.84
CA TRP A 47 -18.15 4.34 -1.40
C TRP A 47 -19.00 4.14 -0.15
N ASP A 48 -19.08 2.91 0.35
CA ASP A 48 -19.81 2.57 1.56
C ASP A 48 -18.81 2.45 2.71
N SER A 49 -18.83 3.44 3.61
CA SER A 49 -17.94 3.47 4.78
C SER A 49 -18.09 2.23 5.65
N LYS A 50 -19.31 1.69 5.77
CA LYS A 50 -19.56 0.50 6.57
C LYS A 50 -18.85 -0.72 5.96
N ALA A 51 -18.94 -0.91 4.63
CA ALA A 51 -18.30 -2.03 3.97
C ALA A 51 -16.79 -1.98 4.10
N VAL A 52 -16.19 -0.80 3.96
CA VAL A 52 -14.73 -0.64 3.99
C VAL A 52 -14.19 -0.67 5.41
N PHE A 53 -14.80 0.07 6.34
CA PHE A 53 -14.22 0.30 7.67
C PHE A 53 -14.84 -0.55 8.78
N VAL A 54 -16.12 -0.90 8.68
CA VAL A 54 -16.79 -1.73 9.69
C VAL A 54 -16.74 -3.20 9.29
N ASP A 55 -17.08 -3.51 8.04
CA ASP A 55 -17.09 -4.89 7.54
C ASP A 55 -15.71 -5.36 7.09
N ASN A 56 -14.69 -4.50 7.16
CA ASN A 56 -13.29 -4.83 6.86
C ASN A 56 -13.09 -5.40 5.44
N ARG A 57 -13.77 -4.83 4.45
CA ARG A 57 -13.81 -5.35 3.07
C ARG A 57 -12.43 -5.61 2.47
N TYR A 58 -11.47 -4.72 2.71
CA TYR A 58 -10.13 -4.81 2.14
C TYR A 58 -9.04 -5.06 3.17
N VAL A 59 -9.42 -5.47 4.37
CA VAL A 59 -8.45 -5.77 5.43
C VAL A 59 -7.94 -7.20 5.24
N PRO A 60 -6.63 -7.40 5.12
CA PRO A 60 -6.08 -8.75 5.02
C PRO A 60 -6.26 -9.53 6.31
N LYS A 61 -6.39 -10.84 6.19
CA LYS A 61 -6.52 -11.74 7.34
C LYS A 61 -5.13 -12.16 7.83
N GLU A 62 -4.36 -11.18 8.28
CA GLU A 62 -3.05 -11.41 8.86
C GLU A 62 -3.11 -11.31 10.37
N THR A 63 -2.28 -12.11 11.04
CA THR A 63 -2.12 -12.01 12.48
C THR A 63 -0.78 -11.38 12.80
N TRP A 64 -0.81 -10.29 13.56
CA TRP A 64 0.38 -9.64 14.08
C TRP A 64 0.44 -9.87 15.58
N TYR A 65 1.62 -9.68 16.15
CA TYR A 65 1.83 -9.89 17.60
C TYR A 65 2.44 -8.64 18.19
N ASP A 66 1.92 -8.23 19.35
CA ASP A 66 2.48 -7.10 20.08
C ASP A 66 3.76 -7.50 20.81
N ALA A 67 4.37 -6.57 21.53
CA ALA A 67 5.63 -6.82 22.24
C ALA A 67 5.48 -7.86 23.37
N LYS A 68 4.25 -8.14 23.79
CA LYS A 68 3.95 -9.16 24.82
C LYS A 68 3.54 -10.49 24.21
N GLY A 69 3.59 -10.61 22.89
CA GLY A 69 3.19 -11.83 22.19
C GLY A 69 1.69 -12.01 22.01
N LYS A 70 0.88 -10.98 22.30
CA LYS A 70 -0.56 -11.06 22.10
C LYS A 70 -0.91 -10.88 20.64
N ALA A 71 -1.68 -11.81 20.09
CA ALA A 71 -2.12 -11.77 18.71
C ALA A 71 -3.17 -10.68 18.47
N PHE A 72 -3.08 -10.01 17.32
CA PHE A 72 -4.11 -9.07 16.88
C PHE A 72 -4.10 -8.99 15.35
N GLN A 73 -5.20 -8.50 14.77
CA GLN A 73 -5.29 -8.25 13.34
C GLN A 73 -5.21 -6.75 13.10
N PRO A 74 -4.15 -6.27 12.42
CA PRO A 74 -4.05 -4.85 12.11
C PRO A 74 -5.10 -4.46 11.06
N GLY A 75 -5.72 -3.29 11.23
CA GLY A 75 -6.69 -2.77 10.26
C GLY A 75 -6.01 -2.07 9.08
N ILE A 76 -5.16 -2.78 8.37
CA ILE A 76 -4.40 -2.22 7.24
C ILE A 76 -4.96 -2.71 5.91
N HIS A 77 -4.66 -1.97 4.85
CA HIS A 77 -5.12 -2.28 3.51
C HIS A 77 -3.92 -2.37 2.56
N TYR A 78 -3.82 -3.48 1.84
CA TYR A 78 -2.77 -3.68 0.85
C TYR A 78 -3.31 -3.41 -0.55
N SER A 79 -2.95 -2.27 -1.12
CA SER A 79 -3.34 -1.90 -2.48
C SER A 79 -2.35 -0.91 -3.07
N VAL A 80 -2.32 -0.82 -4.40
CA VAL A 80 -1.54 0.21 -5.07
C VAL A 80 -2.10 1.57 -4.66
N GLY A 81 -1.24 2.44 -4.14
CA GLY A 81 -1.64 3.71 -3.54
C GLY A 81 -1.92 3.64 -2.05
N GLY A 82 -1.94 2.43 -1.46
CA GLY A 82 -2.12 2.23 -0.03
C GLY A 82 -3.52 2.53 0.46
N ALA A 83 -3.66 2.64 1.79
CA ALA A 83 -4.95 2.89 2.43
C ALA A 83 -5.57 4.24 2.04
N THR A 84 -4.78 5.19 1.57
CA THR A 84 -5.29 6.49 1.13
C THR A 84 -6.27 6.39 -0.04
N LYS A 85 -6.25 5.29 -0.76
CA LYS A 85 -7.21 5.05 -1.85
C LYS A 85 -8.63 4.84 -1.34
N LEU A 86 -8.79 4.56 -0.04
CA LEU A 86 -10.09 4.29 0.58
C LEU A 86 -10.62 5.46 1.41
N TYR A 87 -9.90 6.55 1.49
CA TYR A 87 -10.30 7.75 2.24
C TYR A 87 -10.79 8.86 1.32
#